data_066d78e0115c62341d5f3f8f9122d930
#
_entry.id   066d78e0115c62341d5f3f8f9122d930
#
_cell.length_a   1.000
_cell.length_b   1.000
_cell.length_c   1.000
_cell.angle_alpha   90.00
_cell.angle_beta   90.00
_cell.angle_gamma   90.00
#
_symmetry.space_group_name_H-M   'P 1'
#
loop_
_entity.id
_entity.type
_entity.pdbx_description
1 polymer ?
#
loop_
_entity_poly.entity_id
_entity_poly.type
_entity_poly.pdbx_seq_one_letter_code
_entity_poly.pdbx_strand_id
1 'polypeptide(L)'
;KKAAAQPDKIYAKEEQVSGNVVPAVEMTGVSFRYDKNGGDILKNASFTVKRGEICCLLGGNGSGKSTMLSITAGLIRPYEGKIKIFGKRLKDYKGDSLYRGILSMLPQDIMSVFTGDSIEEDIEFHCRALGMKKREIEDRKNNVYNLMHIMHLKDRHPADLSGGEQQKCAFAKILLSEPDLLLLDEPSKGMDAFAKDELKEILLSLKKSGKTALIVTHDVEFACSIADTCALLFNGNIAASGTPQTFFSANYYYTTTAGRISRGLFDGAVTAEEVISLCKARLNQH
;
A
#
# COMPACT_ATOMS: atom_id res chain seq x y z
N LYS A 1 27.01 -21.63 24.97
CA LYS A 1 25.80 -22.07 24.24
C LYS A 1 24.60 -21.47 24.98
N LYS A 2 24.15 -20.27 24.61
CA LYS A 2 22.85 -19.72 25.04
C LYS A 2 21.85 -20.00 23.94
N ALA A 3 20.81 -20.77 24.28
CA ALA A 3 19.67 -21.06 23.42
C ALA A 3 18.97 -19.75 23.07
N ALA A 4 18.74 -19.54 21.77
CA ALA A 4 17.91 -18.44 21.30
C ALA A 4 16.46 -18.70 21.75
N ALA A 5 15.91 -17.79 22.53
CA ALA A 5 14.51 -17.82 22.91
C ALA A 5 13.65 -17.65 21.65
N GLN A 6 12.72 -18.56 21.44
CA GLN A 6 11.67 -18.43 20.43
C GLN A 6 10.81 -17.19 20.79
N PRO A 7 10.45 -16.34 19.82
CA PRO A 7 9.53 -15.27 20.11
C PRO A 7 8.15 -15.85 20.43
N ASP A 8 7.66 -15.58 21.63
CA ASP A 8 6.31 -15.91 22.04
C ASP A 8 5.30 -15.33 21.04
N LYS A 9 4.35 -16.18 20.64
CA LYS A 9 3.26 -15.84 19.72
C LYS A 9 2.37 -14.78 20.35
N ILE A 10 2.61 -13.53 20.01
CA ILE A 10 1.67 -12.43 20.30
C ILE A 10 0.56 -12.50 19.24
N TYR A 11 -0.40 -13.39 19.45
CA TYR A 11 -1.66 -13.33 18.73
C TYR A 11 -2.46 -12.19 19.35
N ALA A 12 -2.54 -11.04 18.65
CA ALA A 12 -3.65 -10.13 18.87
C ALA A 12 -4.92 -10.92 18.56
N LYS A 13 -5.81 -11.05 19.56
CA LYS A 13 -7.14 -11.64 19.37
C LYS A 13 -7.81 -10.88 18.22
N GLU A 14 -8.28 -11.61 17.21
CA GLU A 14 -9.20 -11.09 16.21
C GLU A 14 -10.39 -10.49 16.99
N GLU A 15 -10.52 -9.17 16.99
CA GLU A 15 -11.79 -8.54 17.31
C GLU A 15 -12.78 -9.01 16.26
N GLN A 16 -13.70 -9.84 16.66
CA GLN A 16 -14.85 -10.24 15.87
C GLN A 16 -15.65 -8.96 15.58
N VAL A 17 -15.42 -8.39 14.40
CA VAL A 17 -16.26 -7.31 13.87
C VAL A 17 -17.63 -7.90 13.60
N SER A 18 -18.56 -7.60 14.48
CA SER A 18 -19.99 -7.89 14.34
C SER A 18 -20.57 -7.03 13.21
N GLY A 19 -20.68 -7.62 12.04
CA GLY A 19 -21.28 -7.04 10.86
C GLY A 19 -20.66 -7.67 9.62
N ASN A 20 -21.49 -8.22 8.72
CA ASN A 20 -21.09 -8.92 7.49
C ASN A 20 -20.53 -7.96 6.44
N VAL A 21 -19.53 -7.14 6.79
CA VAL A 21 -18.86 -6.23 5.83
C VAL A 21 -17.89 -7.06 5.02
N VAL A 22 -18.19 -7.23 3.73
CA VAL A 22 -17.33 -7.92 2.78
C VAL A 22 -16.01 -7.15 2.66
N PRO A 23 -14.84 -7.76 2.95
CA PRO A 23 -13.56 -7.08 2.85
C PRO A 23 -13.20 -6.71 1.41
N ALA A 24 -12.30 -5.73 1.24
CA ALA A 24 -11.77 -5.37 -0.06
C ALA A 24 -10.83 -6.46 -0.60
N VAL A 25 -9.96 -6.99 0.25
CA VAL A 25 -9.07 -8.13 -0.06
C VAL A 25 -9.27 -9.20 0.98
N GLU A 26 -9.47 -10.44 0.56
CA GLU A 26 -9.45 -11.64 1.39
C GLU A 26 -8.51 -12.67 0.76
N MET A 27 -7.42 -12.96 1.42
CA MET A 27 -6.45 -13.98 1.05
C MET A 27 -6.50 -15.09 2.08
N THR A 28 -6.67 -16.35 1.66
CA THR A 28 -6.80 -17.50 2.55
C THR A 28 -5.91 -18.64 2.11
N GLY A 29 -4.96 -19.00 2.96
CA GLY A 29 -4.09 -20.17 2.77
C GLY A 29 -3.23 -20.11 1.53
N VAL A 30 -2.75 -18.94 1.13
CA VAL A 30 -2.05 -18.74 -0.14
C VAL A 30 -0.58 -19.19 0.00
N SER A 31 -0.19 -20.10 -0.90
CA SER A 31 1.19 -20.57 -1.03
C SER A 31 1.69 -20.33 -2.46
N PHE A 32 2.91 -19.80 -2.58
CA PHE A 32 3.50 -19.45 -3.87
C PHE A 32 5.01 -19.64 -3.89
N ARG A 33 5.51 -20.12 -5.04
CA ARG A 33 6.93 -20.16 -5.41
C ARG A 33 7.10 -19.82 -6.89
N TYR A 34 8.22 -19.20 -7.25
CA TYR A 34 8.52 -18.92 -8.66
C TYR A 34 8.93 -20.17 -9.43
N ASP A 35 9.77 -21.01 -8.83
CA ASP A 35 10.26 -22.24 -9.43
C ASP A 35 9.74 -23.48 -8.69
N LYS A 36 9.41 -24.55 -9.42
CA LYS A 36 8.90 -25.80 -8.83
C LYS A 36 9.86 -26.41 -7.80
N ASN A 37 11.17 -26.23 -8.01
CA ASN A 37 12.23 -26.72 -7.13
C ASN A 37 12.73 -25.64 -6.15
N GLY A 38 12.19 -24.42 -6.21
CA GLY A 38 12.54 -23.31 -5.34
C GLY A 38 11.80 -23.35 -4.00
N GLY A 39 12.30 -22.58 -3.05
CA GLY A 39 11.61 -22.37 -1.77
C GLY A 39 10.32 -21.56 -1.92
N ASP A 40 9.36 -21.80 -1.05
CA ASP A 40 8.13 -21.01 -1.00
C ASP A 40 8.41 -19.58 -0.57
N ILE A 41 7.93 -18.65 -1.37
CA ILE A 41 7.93 -17.20 -1.07
C ILE A 41 6.77 -16.86 -0.14
N LEU A 42 5.57 -17.41 -0.43
CA LEU A 42 4.42 -17.35 0.49
C LEU A 42 4.10 -18.76 0.97
N LYS A 43 3.81 -18.89 2.27
CA LYS A 43 3.63 -20.17 2.97
C LYS A 43 2.32 -20.13 3.74
N ASN A 44 1.23 -20.64 3.14
CA ASN A 44 -0.10 -20.66 3.76
C ASN A 44 -0.52 -19.29 4.28
N ALA A 45 -0.21 -18.23 3.53
CA ALA A 45 -0.44 -16.86 3.94
C ALA A 45 -1.94 -16.54 3.93
N SER A 46 -2.44 -15.99 5.04
CA SER A 46 -3.81 -15.49 5.16
C SER A 46 -3.78 -14.03 5.58
N PHE A 47 -4.58 -13.19 4.91
CA PHE A 47 -4.55 -11.75 5.09
C PHE A 47 -5.85 -11.11 4.63
N THR A 48 -6.28 -10.07 5.33
CA THR A 48 -7.54 -9.37 5.02
C THR A 48 -7.31 -7.86 5.06
N VAL A 49 -7.88 -7.14 4.07
CA VAL A 49 -7.93 -5.67 4.03
C VAL A 49 -9.39 -5.26 4.05
N LYS A 50 -9.79 -4.41 4.98
CA LYS A 50 -11.17 -3.91 5.10
C LYS A 50 -11.45 -2.88 4.01
N ARG A 51 -12.71 -2.66 3.67
CA ARG A 51 -13.11 -1.59 2.75
C ARG A 51 -12.89 -0.22 3.37
N GLY A 52 -12.39 0.73 2.57
CA GLY A 52 -12.19 2.11 2.99
C GLY A 52 -11.02 2.31 3.95
N GLU A 53 -10.16 1.30 4.14
CA GLU A 53 -8.95 1.44 4.94
C GLU A 53 -7.69 1.59 4.08
N ILE A 54 -6.67 2.22 4.66
CA ILE A 54 -5.29 2.15 4.19
C ILE A 54 -4.59 1.09 5.03
N CYS A 55 -4.19 -0.02 4.39
CA CYS A 55 -3.44 -1.09 5.01
C CYS A 55 -1.99 -1.06 4.53
N CYS A 56 -1.02 -0.98 5.44
CA CYS A 56 0.40 -1.01 5.12
C CYS A 56 1.00 -2.38 5.42
N LEU A 57 1.55 -3.03 4.39
CA LEU A 57 2.26 -4.30 4.50
C LEU A 57 3.76 -4.03 4.59
N LEU A 58 4.33 -4.30 5.76
CA LEU A 58 5.73 -4.12 6.11
C LEU A 58 6.48 -5.46 6.06
N GLY A 59 7.80 -5.39 6.00
CA GLY A 59 8.66 -6.59 6.03
C GLY A 59 10.03 -6.33 5.42
N GLY A 60 11.00 -7.20 5.68
CA GLY A 60 12.34 -7.12 5.12
C GLY A 60 12.37 -7.28 3.59
N ASN A 61 13.49 -6.90 2.98
CA ASN A 61 13.70 -7.17 1.56
C ASN A 61 13.67 -8.69 1.30
N GLY A 62 13.03 -9.09 0.20
CA GLY A 62 12.86 -10.50 -0.14
C GLY A 62 11.82 -11.26 0.68
N SER A 63 11.07 -10.62 1.59
CA SER A 63 10.03 -11.30 2.39
C SER A 63 8.80 -11.73 1.60
N GLY A 64 8.63 -11.30 0.33
CA GLY A 64 7.51 -11.65 -0.52
C GLY A 64 6.42 -10.59 -0.65
N LYS A 65 6.64 -9.34 -0.20
CA LYS A 65 5.65 -8.26 -0.23
C LYS A 65 5.15 -7.93 -1.65
N SER A 66 6.07 -7.64 -2.58
CA SER A 66 5.73 -7.37 -3.99
C SER A 66 5.09 -8.58 -4.67
N THR A 67 5.51 -9.79 -4.28
CA THR A 67 4.90 -11.04 -4.72
C THR A 67 3.45 -11.14 -4.24
N MET A 68 3.18 -10.85 -2.97
CA MET A 68 1.83 -10.84 -2.40
C MET A 68 0.95 -9.81 -3.10
N LEU A 69 1.50 -8.62 -3.40
CA LEU A 69 0.80 -7.57 -4.14
C LEU A 69 0.45 -8.02 -5.56
N SER A 70 1.43 -8.61 -6.29
CA SER A 70 1.24 -9.13 -7.65
C SER A 70 0.22 -10.27 -7.71
N ILE A 71 0.19 -11.13 -6.69
CA ILE A 71 -0.83 -12.18 -6.54
C ILE A 71 -2.20 -11.56 -6.29
N THR A 72 -2.31 -10.54 -5.44
CA THR A 72 -3.55 -9.82 -5.16
C THR A 72 -4.06 -9.10 -6.41
N ALA A 73 -3.16 -8.55 -7.24
CA ALA A 73 -3.47 -7.95 -8.53
C ALA A 73 -3.91 -8.98 -9.59
N GLY A 74 -3.67 -10.27 -9.38
CA GLY A 74 -3.95 -11.31 -10.37
C GLY A 74 -2.90 -11.44 -11.48
N LEU A 75 -1.76 -10.77 -11.34
CA LEU A 75 -0.65 -10.82 -12.31
C LEU A 75 0.08 -12.16 -12.29
N ILE A 76 0.17 -12.78 -11.11
CA ILE A 76 0.73 -14.12 -10.92
C ILE A 76 -0.25 -14.99 -10.13
N ARG A 77 -0.20 -16.31 -10.35
CA ARG A 77 -1.15 -17.25 -9.74
C ARG A 77 -0.45 -18.09 -8.68
N PRO A 78 -0.98 -18.13 -7.44
CA PRO A 78 -0.52 -19.06 -6.43
C PRO A 78 -0.87 -20.51 -6.82
N TYR A 79 -0.10 -21.46 -6.34
CA TYR A 79 -0.41 -22.88 -6.56
C TYR A 79 -1.43 -23.42 -5.55
N GLU A 80 -1.61 -22.70 -4.40
CA GLU A 80 -2.56 -23.06 -3.37
C GLU A 80 -3.22 -21.81 -2.77
N GLY A 81 -4.41 -21.97 -2.19
CA GLY A 81 -5.16 -20.91 -1.53
C GLY A 81 -6.22 -20.25 -2.40
N LYS A 82 -6.83 -19.23 -1.84
CA LYS A 82 -7.93 -18.48 -2.47
C LYS A 82 -7.77 -16.99 -2.21
N ILE A 83 -8.12 -16.18 -3.22
CA ILE A 83 -8.14 -14.73 -3.13
C ILE A 83 -9.49 -14.23 -3.59
N LYS A 84 -10.05 -13.31 -2.82
CA LYS A 84 -11.26 -12.58 -3.19
C LYS A 84 -10.99 -11.08 -3.15
N ILE A 85 -11.52 -10.37 -4.13
CA ILE A 85 -11.54 -8.91 -4.19
C ILE A 85 -13.02 -8.50 -4.10
N PHE A 86 -13.35 -7.69 -3.10
CA PHE A 86 -14.73 -7.30 -2.78
C PHE A 86 -15.72 -8.49 -2.72
N GLY A 87 -15.27 -9.62 -2.16
CA GLY A 87 -16.05 -10.83 -1.98
C GLY A 87 -16.12 -11.76 -3.19
N LYS A 88 -15.73 -11.30 -4.39
CA LYS A 88 -15.69 -12.12 -5.60
C LYS A 88 -14.31 -12.76 -5.75
N ARG A 89 -14.25 -14.06 -6.10
CA ARG A 89 -12.98 -14.75 -6.32
C ARG A 89 -12.21 -14.10 -7.46
N LEU A 90 -10.91 -13.91 -7.28
CA LEU A 90 -10.05 -13.29 -8.29
C LEU A 90 -10.14 -13.98 -9.65
N LYS A 91 -10.19 -15.32 -9.68
CA LYS A 91 -10.32 -16.12 -10.91
C LYS A 91 -11.66 -15.95 -11.65
N ASP A 92 -12.68 -15.39 -11.01
CA ASP A 92 -14.02 -15.22 -11.59
C ASP A 92 -14.17 -13.84 -12.28
N TYR A 93 -13.16 -12.98 -12.21
CA TYR A 93 -13.04 -11.78 -13.03
C TYR A 93 -12.62 -12.17 -14.45
N LYS A 94 -13.35 -11.70 -15.46
CA LYS A 94 -13.12 -12.05 -16.87
C LYS A 94 -12.42 -10.91 -17.60
N GLY A 95 -11.38 -11.25 -18.39
CA GLY A 95 -10.63 -10.27 -19.17
C GLY A 95 -10.07 -9.16 -18.26
N ASP A 96 -10.28 -7.91 -18.66
CA ASP A 96 -9.83 -6.70 -17.96
C ASP A 96 -10.83 -6.13 -16.93
N SER A 97 -11.95 -6.86 -16.68
CA SER A 97 -13.01 -6.36 -15.78
C SER A 97 -12.55 -6.03 -14.36
N LEU A 98 -11.45 -6.63 -13.90
CA LEU A 98 -10.84 -6.31 -12.60
C LEU A 98 -10.21 -4.91 -12.60
N TYR A 99 -9.66 -4.48 -13.75
CA TYR A 99 -8.89 -3.23 -13.86
C TYR A 99 -9.73 -2.03 -14.34
N ARG A 100 -11.04 -2.25 -14.58
CA ARG A 100 -11.99 -1.21 -14.93
C ARG A 100 -12.76 -0.72 -13.70
N GLY A 101 -12.16 0.20 -12.94
CA GLY A 101 -12.77 0.82 -11.76
C GLY A 101 -12.72 -0.01 -10.47
N ILE A 102 -12.25 -1.27 -10.50
CA ILE A 102 -12.19 -2.09 -9.29
C ILE A 102 -10.81 -2.03 -8.64
N LEU A 103 -9.76 -2.29 -9.42
CA LEU A 103 -8.39 -2.40 -8.92
C LEU A 103 -7.41 -1.71 -9.87
N SER A 104 -6.47 -0.97 -9.31
CA SER A 104 -5.26 -0.51 -10.01
C SER A 104 -4.03 -0.79 -9.18
N MET A 105 -2.89 -1.01 -9.85
CA MET A 105 -1.62 -1.29 -9.20
C MET A 105 -0.54 -0.33 -9.68
N LEU A 106 0.20 0.23 -8.73
CA LEU A 106 1.46 0.93 -8.96
C LEU A 106 2.61 -0.03 -8.62
N PRO A 107 3.39 -0.49 -9.59
CA PRO A 107 4.52 -1.38 -9.34
C PRO A 107 5.73 -0.60 -8.80
N GLN A 108 6.69 -1.32 -8.23
CA GLN A 108 7.94 -0.73 -7.71
C GLN A 108 8.79 -0.11 -8.83
N ASP A 109 8.82 -0.71 -10.02
CA ASP A 109 9.42 -0.12 -11.22
C ASP A 109 8.38 0.74 -11.93
N ILE A 110 8.37 2.03 -11.59
CA ILE A 110 7.43 3.00 -12.13
C ILE A 110 7.62 3.26 -13.62
N MET A 111 8.83 3.09 -14.15
CA MET A 111 9.08 3.29 -15.58
C MET A 111 8.35 2.25 -16.43
N SER A 112 8.10 1.06 -15.91
CA SER A 112 7.32 0.02 -16.59
C SER A 112 5.85 0.40 -16.83
N VAL A 113 5.35 1.45 -16.17
CA VAL A 113 3.98 1.94 -16.33
C VAL A 113 3.83 2.80 -17.58
N PHE A 114 4.92 3.47 -18.01
CA PHE A 114 4.88 4.40 -19.15
C PHE A 114 5.15 3.70 -20.48
N THR A 115 4.42 4.13 -21.50
CA THR A 115 4.51 3.59 -22.87
C THR A 115 4.50 4.67 -23.94
N GLY A 116 4.17 5.92 -23.59
CA GLY A 116 4.10 7.06 -24.51
C GLY A 116 5.37 7.90 -24.49
N ASP A 117 5.54 8.73 -25.53
CA ASP A 117 6.67 9.66 -25.66
C ASP A 117 6.47 10.94 -24.83
N SER A 118 5.26 11.17 -24.31
CA SER A 118 4.95 12.24 -23.34
C SER A 118 3.94 11.75 -22.31
N ILE A 119 3.86 12.46 -21.18
CA ILE A 119 2.88 12.16 -20.12
C ILE A 119 1.45 12.29 -20.64
N GLU A 120 1.17 13.29 -21.49
CA GLU A 120 -0.17 13.49 -22.06
C GLU A 120 -0.56 12.33 -22.99
N GLU A 121 0.33 11.95 -23.89
CA GLU A 121 0.09 10.84 -24.81
C GLU A 121 -0.13 9.52 -24.07
N ASP A 122 0.67 9.27 -23.03
CA ASP A 122 0.58 8.06 -22.21
C ASP A 122 -0.75 8.00 -21.44
N ILE A 123 -1.18 9.11 -20.85
CA ILE A 123 -2.47 9.23 -20.17
C ILE A 123 -3.63 9.04 -21.16
N GLU A 124 -3.58 9.68 -22.34
CA GLU A 124 -4.61 9.51 -23.36
C GLU A 124 -4.68 8.07 -23.86
N PHE A 125 -3.53 7.45 -24.13
CA PHE A 125 -3.48 6.05 -24.53
C PHE A 125 -4.15 5.15 -23.50
N HIS A 126 -3.87 5.36 -22.21
CA HIS A 126 -4.49 4.59 -21.13
C HIS A 126 -6.00 4.80 -21.05
N CYS A 127 -6.49 6.04 -21.16
CA CYS A 127 -7.91 6.36 -21.19
C CYS A 127 -8.63 5.67 -22.39
N ARG A 128 -8.00 5.68 -23.56
CA ARG A 128 -8.54 4.98 -24.74
C ARG A 128 -8.60 3.47 -24.54
N ALA A 129 -7.57 2.88 -23.91
CA ALA A 129 -7.56 1.46 -23.56
C ALA A 129 -8.69 1.08 -22.56
N LEU A 130 -9.06 2.01 -21.67
CA LEU A 130 -10.22 1.86 -20.79
C LEU A 130 -11.57 2.03 -21.53
N GLY A 131 -11.57 2.43 -22.81
CA GLY A 131 -12.77 2.60 -23.63
C GLY A 131 -13.47 3.95 -23.44
N MET A 132 -12.79 4.97 -22.89
CA MET A 132 -13.35 6.28 -22.64
C MET A 132 -13.60 7.07 -23.92
N LYS A 133 -14.65 7.89 -23.95
CA LYS A 133 -14.93 8.83 -25.05
C LYS A 133 -14.09 10.09 -24.92
N LYS A 134 -13.87 10.80 -26.03
CA LYS A 134 -13.00 12.00 -26.09
C LYS A 134 -13.31 13.03 -24.98
N ARG A 135 -14.58 13.34 -24.74
CA ARG A 135 -14.97 14.30 -23.69
C ARG A 135 -14.61 13.77 -22.28
N GLU A 136 -14.84 12.52 -22.03
CA GLU A 136 -14.50 11.86 -20.77
C GLU A 136 -12.99 11.84 -20.52
N ILE A 137 -12.19 11.65 -21.59
CA ILE A 137 -10.72 11.71 -21.51
C ILE A 137 -10.27 13.09 -21.04
N GLU A 138 -10.81 14.17 -21.61
CA GLU A 138 -10.43 15.54 -21.21
C GLU A 138 -10.79 15.85 -19.74
N ASP A 139 -12.00 15.48 -19.35
CA ASP A 139 -12.44 15.66 -17.95
C ASP A 139 -11.53 14.86 -16.99
N ARG A 140 -11.21 13.63 -17.35
CA ARG A 140 -10.39 12.73 -16.55
C ARG A 140 -8.93 13.19 -16.44
N LYS A 141 -8.33 13.61 -17.56
CA LYS A 141 -6.99 14.20 -17.59
C LYS A 141 -6.89 15.41 -16.66
N ASN A 142 -7.82 16.35 -16.82
CA ASN A 142 -7.82 17.58 -16.01
C ASN A 142 -7.93 17.24 -14.51
N ASN A 143 -8.78 16.28 -14.15
CA ASN A 143 -8.93 15.87 -12.76
C ASN A 143 -7.63 15.29 -12.17
N VAL A 144 -6.95 14.38 -12.87
CA VAL A 144 -5.71 13.79 -12.36
C VAL A 144 -4.55 14.77 -12.40
N TYR A 145 -4.48 15.65 -13.40
CA TYR A 145 -3.45 16.69 -13.47
C TYR A 145 -3.56 17.67 -12.30
N ASN A 146 -4.79 18.09 -11.96
CA ASN A 146 -5.02 18.97 -10.84
C ASN A 146 -4.76 18.27 -9.50
N LEU A 147 -5.23 17.01 -9.34
CA LEU A 147 -5.04 16.25 -8.11
C LEU A 147 -3.55 16.02 -7.81
N MET A 148 -2.75 15.73 -8.84
CA MET A 148 -1.34 15.40 -8.70
C MET A 148 -0.40 16.59 -8.91
N HIS A 149 -0.95 17.77 -9.26
CA HIS A 149 -0.18 18.99 -9.58
C HIS A 149 0.86 18.78 -10.68
N ILE A 150 0.52 18.02 -11.76
CA ILE A 150 1.44 17.62 -12.82
C ILE A 150 1.13 18.27 -14.21
N MET A 151 0.23 19.25 -14.28
CA MET A 151 -0.12 19.89 -15.55
C MET A 151 1.10 20.43 -16.32
N HIS A 152 2.10 20.94 -15.59
CA HIS A 152 3.34 21.48 -16.19
C HIS A 152 4.26 20.41 -16.75
N LEU A 153 4.01 19.14 -16.51
CA LEU A 153 4.81 17.98 -16.95
C LEU A 153 4.21 17.29 -18.17
N LYS A 154 3.01 17.68 -18.63
CA LYS A 154 2.23 16.94 -19.61
C LYS A 154 2.97 16.67 -20.93
N ASP A 155 3.76 17.64 -21.41
CA ASP A 155 4.49 17.56 -22.68
C ASP A 155 5.89 16.95 -22.53
N ARG A 156 6.29 16.54 -21.31
CA ARG A 156 7.60 15.98 -21.02
C ARG A 156 7.62 14.47 -21.23
N HIS A 157 8.77 13.96 -21.71
CA HIS A 157 9.00 12.52 -21.76
C HIS A 157 9.17 11.95 -20.33
N PRO A 158 8.60 10.79 -20.00
CA PRO A 158 8.72 10.22 -18.65
C PRO A 158 10.16 10.07 -18.13
N ALA A 159 11.11 9.74 -19.01
CA ALA A 159 12.52 9.57 -18.63
C ALA A 159 13.23 10.89 -18.29
N ASP A 160 12.69 12.05 -18.70
CA ASP A 160 13.25 13.38 -18.41
C ASP A 160 12.75 13.97 -17.09
N LEU A 161 11.91 13.23 -16.37
CA LEU A 161 11.35 13.64 -15.09
C LEU A 161 12.24 13.20 -13.94
N SER A 162 12.24 13.98 -12.85
CA SER A 162 12.79 13.54 -11.58
C SER A 162 12.02 12.33 -11.02
N GLY A 163 12.64 11.53 -10.14
CA GLY A 163 11.99 10.36 -9.57
C GLY A 163 10.64 10.66 -8.88
N GLY A 164 10.54 11.80 -8.18
CA GLY A 164 9.29 12.23 -7.56
C GLY A 164 8.22 12.64 -8.58
N GLU A 165 8.60 13.31 -9.68
CA GLU A 165 7.69 13.66 -10.77
C GLU A 165 7.22 12.40 -11.52
N GLN A 166 8.12 11.45 -11.80
CA GLN A 166 7.78 10.15 -12.37
C GLN A 166 6.74 9.42 -11.50
N GLN A 167 6.96 9.40 -10.19
CA GLN A 167 6.06 8.78 -9.23
C GLN A 167 4.67 9.44 -9.26
N LYS A 168 4.60 10.78 -9.27
CA LYS A 168 3.33 11.51 -9.38
C LYS A 168 2.61 11.22 -10.69
N CYS A 169 3.30 11.22 -11.81
CA CYS A 169 2.73 10.91 -13.12
C CYS A 169 2.23 9.46 -13.20
N ALA A 170 3.00 8.49 -12.69
CA ALA A 170 2.58 7.10 -12.63
C ALA A 170 1.36 6.91 -11.72
N PHE A 171 1.32 7.62 -10.58
CA PHE A 171 0.17 7.60 -9.69
C PHE A 171 -1.08 8.21 -10.35
N ALA A 172 -0.94 9.36 -11.05
CA ALA A 172 -2.00 9.95 -11.86
C ALA A 172 -2.59 8.95 -12.86
N LYS A 173 -1.72 8.21 -13.57
CA LYS A 173 -2.13 7.21 -14.55
C LYS A 173 -2.99 6.11 -13.95
N ILE A 174 -2.60 5.54 -12.81
CA ILE A 174 -3.38 4.47 -12.18
C ILE A 174 -4.72 4.95 -11.62
N LEU A 175 -4.88 6.25 -11.34
CA LEU A 175 -6.12 6.85 -10.87
C LEU A 175 -7.13 7.10 -12.00
N LEU A 176 -6.74 7.04 -13.28
CA LEU A 176 -7.63 7.27 -14.42
C LEU A 176 -8.83 6.31 -14.45
N SER A 177 -8.65 5.07 -14.00
CA SER A 177 -9.74 4.08 -13.93
C SER A 177 -10.66 4.27 -12.71
N GLU A 178 -10.40 5.25 -11.82
CA GLU A 178 -11.11 5.48 -10.55
C GLU A 178 -11.25 4.23 -9.67
N PRO A 179 -10.17 3.51 -9.40
CA PRO A 179 -10.25 2.21 -8.75
C PRO A 179 -10.83 2.33 -7.34
N ASP A 180 -11.55 1.27 -6.90
CA ASP A 180 -11.99 1.13 -5.51
C ASP A 180 -10.90 0.55 -4.61
N LEU A 181 -9.92 -0.16 -5.19
CA LEU A 181 -8.76 -0.73 -4.53
C LEU A 181 -7.47 -0.31 -5.23
N LEU A 182 -6.60 0.35 -4.49
CA LEU A 182 -5.25 0.70 -4.91
C LEU A 182 -4.24 -0.29 -4.31
N LEU A 183 -3.42 -0.88 -5.15
CA LEU A 183 -2.27 -1.70 -4.76
C LEU A 183 -1.00 -0.91 -5.07
N LEU A 184 -0.24 -0.53 -4.05
CA LEU A 184 0.90 0.38 -4.21
C LEU A 184 2.18 -0.28 -3.70
N ASP A 185 3.16 -0.45 -4.57
CA ASP A 185 4.47 -1.01 -4.21
C ASP A 185 5.51 0.10 -4.06
N GLU A 186 5.91 0.40 -2.82
CA GLU A 186 6.88 1.43 -2.44
C GLU A 186 6.54 2.84 -3.00
N PRO A 187 5.29 3.35 -2.84
CA PRO A 187 4.85 4.57 -3.51
C PRO A 187 5.59 5.84 -3.06
N SER A 188 6.23 5.86 -1.89
CA SER A 188 7.01 6.99 -1.36
C SER A 188 8.50 6.91 -1.67
N LYS A 189 8.94 5.87 -2.40
CA LYS A 189 10.36 5.65 -2.72
C LYS A 189 10.92 6.77 -3.60
N GLY A 190 12.07 7.33 -3.19
CA GLY A 190 12.74 8.39 -3.96
C GLY A 190 12.08 9.78 -3.84
N MET A 191 11.04 9.91 -3.02
CA MET A 191 10.42 11.20 -2.71
C MET A 191 11.14 11.90 -1.56
N ASP A 192 11.24 13.23 -1.62
CA ASP A 192 11.61 14.06 -0.49
C ASP A 192 10.45 14.19 0.52
N ALA A 193 10.69 14.86 1.65
CA ALA A 193 9.70 14.99 2.71
C ALA A 193 8.43 15.71 2.24
N PHE A 194 8.56 16.75 1.42
CA PHE A 194 7.42 17.51 0.91
C PHE A 194 6.55 16.66 -0.02
N ALA A 195 7.15 15.95 -0.98
CA ALA A 195 6.43 15.06 -1.89
C ALA A 195 5.75 13.89 -1.16
N LYS A 196 6.36 13.38 -0.05
CA LYS A 196 5.72 12.37 0.81
C LYS A 196 4.48 12.92 1.52
N ASP A 197 4.52 14.16 2.01
CA ASP A 197 3.39 14.81 2.65
C ASP A 197 2.25 15.03 1.65
N GLU A 198 2.55 15.47 0.42
CA GLU A 198 1.55 15.57 -0.64
C GLU A 198 0.91 14.20 -0.96
N LEU A 199 1.72 13.15 -1.11
CA LEU A 199 1.22 11.79 -1.35
C LEU A 199 0.31 11.32 -0.19
N LYS A 200 0.70 11.60 1.05
CA LYS A 200 -0.10 11.30 2.23
C LYS A 200 -1.48 11.97 2.15
N GLU A 201 -1.54 13.28 1.87
CA GLU A 201 -2.81 14.01 1.75
C GLU A 201 -3.70 13.45 0.64
N ILE A 202 -3.12 13.07 -0.50
CA ILE A 202 -3.84 12.44 -1.61
C ILE A 202 -4.43 11.09 -1.16
N LEU A 203 -3.64 10.23 -0.52
CA LEU A 203 -4.10 8.92 -0.04
C LEU A 203 -5.20 9.05 1.02
N LEU A 204 -5.07 10.00 1.95
CA LEU A 204 -6.10 10.28 2.95
C LEU A 204 -7.38 10.84 2.32
N SER A 205 -7.27 11.67 1.27
CA SER A 205 -8.42 12.16 0.51
C SER A 205 -9.14 11.03 -0.23
N LEU A 206 -8.40 10.13 -0.88
CA LEU A 206 -8.95 8.94 -1.55
C LEU A 206 -9.66 8.03 -0.55
N LYS A 207 -9.08 7.81 0.64
CA LYS A 207 -9.71 7.07 1.73
C LYS A 207 -11.03 7.74 2.17
N LYS A 208 -11.05 9.06 2.36
CA LYS A 208 -12.27 9.82 2.72
C LYS A 208 -13.37 9.65 1.68
N SER A 209 -13.02 9.44 0.40
CA SER A 209 -13.97 9.13 -0.67
C SER A 209 -14.35 7.64 -0.75
N GLY A 210 -13.96 6.83 0.25
CA GLY A 210 -14.32 5.41 0.36
C GLY A 210 -13.39 4.45 -0.38
N LYS A 211 -12.29 4.94 -0.96
CA LYS A 211 -11.30 4.08 -1.63
C LYS A 211 -10.47 3.30 -0.61
N THR A 212 -10.03 2.11 -1.00
CA THR A 212 -9.18 1.23 -0.20
C THR A 212 -7.76 1.23 -0.77
N ALA A 213 -6.75 1.19 0.08
CA ALA A 213 -5.36 1.04 -0.36
C ALA A 213 -4.65 -0.09 0.40
N LEU A 214 -3.94 -0.95 -0.33
CA LEU A 214 -2.94 -1.87 0.20
C LEU A 214 -1.58 -1.38 -0.27
N ILE A 215 -0.76 -0.95 0.66
CA ILE A 215 0.54 -0.32 0.42
C ILE A 215 1.64 -1.23 0.94
N VAL A 216 2.55 -1.63 0.07
CA VAL A 216 3.80 -2.26 0.46
C VAL A 216 4.85 -1.18 0.64
N THR A 217 5.49 -1.14 1.81
CA THR A 217 6.56 -0.18 2.06
C THR A 217 7.53 -0.68 3.14
N HIS A 218 8.76 -0.16 3.12
CA HIS A 218 9.72 -0.27 4.20
C HIS A 218 9.85 1.05 5.00
N ASP A 219 9.19 2.11 4.55
CA ASP A 219 9.14 3.41 5.21
C ASP A 219 8.16 3.36 6.39
N VAL A 220 8.69 3.10 7.57
CA VAL A 220 7.93 2.93 8.82
C VAL A 220 7.22 4.22 9.22
N GLU A 221 7.89 5.38 9.04
CA GLU A 221 7.33 6.68 9.39
C GLU A 221 6.15 7.03 8.48
N PHE A 222 6.30 6.81 7.18
CA PHE A 222 5.22 6.99 6.22
C PHE A 222 4.05 6.07 6.55
N ALA A 223 4.29 4.77 6.76
CA ALA A 223 3.25 3.81 7.13
C ALA A 223 2.51 4.23 8.41
N CYS A 224 3.25 4.64 9.46
CA CYS A 224 2.67 5.09 10.72
C CYS A 224 1.75 6.32 10.54
N SER A 225 2.10 7.21 9.60
CA SER A 225 1.38 8.47 9.39
C SER A 225 0.07 8.34 8.60
N ILE A 226 -0.14 7.23 7.86
CA ILE A 226 -1.28 7.07 6.95
C ILE A 226 -2.15 5.85 7.20
N ALA A 227 -1.59 4.78 7.79
CA ALA A 227 -2.26 3.49 7.87
C ALA A 227 -3.39 3.48 8.92
N ASP A 228 -4.44 2.74 8.63
CA ASP A 228 -5.40 2.26 9.64
C ASP A 228 -4.94 0.93 10.24
N THR A 229 -4.33 0.10 9.40
CA THR A 229 -3.81 -1.21 9.77
C THR A 229 -2.41 -1.39 9.20
N CYS A 230 -1.50 -1.89 10.03
CA CYS A 230 -0.17 -2.35 9.62
C CYS A 230 -0.09 -3.86 9.76
N ALA A 231 0.56 -4.53 8.82
CA ALA A 231 0.84 -5.96 8.87
C ALA A 231 2.31 -6.23 8.57
N LEU A 232 2.88 -7.25 9.22
CA LEU A 232 4.26 -7.69 9.00
C LEU A 232 4.27 -8.99 8.22
N LEU A 233 4.82 -8.96 7.01
CA LEU A 233 5.14 -10.17 6.26
C LEU A 233 6.54 -10.65 6.64
N PHE A 234 6.60 -11.80 7.26
CA PHE A 234 7.85 -12.42 7.69
C PHE A 234 7.86 -13.91 7.33
N ASN A 235 8.94 -14.36 6.71
CA ASN A 235 9.14 -15.75 6.31
C ASN A 235 7.97 -16.34 5.50
N GLY A 236 7.35 -15.53 4.64
CA GLY A 236 6.27 -15.94 3.73
C GLY A 236 4.88 -15.98 4.36
N ASN A 237 4.71 -15.51 5.60
CA ASN A 237 3.41 -15.45 6.28
C ASN A 237 3.22 -14.12 7.02
N ILE A 238 1.97 -13.78 7.37
CA ILE A 238 1.67 -12.63 8.21
C ILE A 238 2.00 -12.98 9.66
N ALA A 239 3.03 -12.34 10.20
CA ALA A 239 3.54 -12.60 11.54
C ALA A 239 2.83 -11.74 12.61
N ALA A 240 2.38 -10.54 12.25
CA ALA A 240 1.68 -9.62 13.12
C ALA A 240 0.80 -8.69 12.31
N SER A 241 -0.30 -8.21 12.86
CA SER A 241 -1.12 -7.15 12.32
C SER A 241 -1.82 -6.38 13.43
N GLY A 242 -2.12 -5.10 13.20
CA GLY A 242 -2.80 -4.25 14.16
C GLY A 242 -2.86 -2.80 13.71
N THR A 243 -3.46 -1.93 14.53
CA THR A 243 -3.38 -0.49 14.31
C THR A 243 -1.92 -0.02 14.39
N PRO A 244 -1.54 1.09 13.75
CA PRO A 244 -0.17 1.62 13.84
C PRO A 244 0.31 1.71 15.29
N GLN A 245 -0.52 2.19 16.19
CA GLN A 245 -0.22 2.31 17.62
C GLN A 245 0.16 0.96 18.25
N THR A 246 -0.66 -0.06 18.08
CA THR A 246 -0.40 -1.40 18.66
C THR A 246 0.75 -2.10 17.94
N PHE A 247 0.84 -1.93 16.63
CA PHE A 247 1.86 -2.58 15.82
C PHE A 247 3.27 -2.05 16.12
N PHE A 248 3.46 -0.73 16.10
CA PHE A 248 4.80 -0.13 16.28
C PHE A 248 5.25 -0.07 17.74
N SER A 249 4.32 -0.03 18.71
CA SER A 249 4.67 -0.11 20.15
C SER A 249 5.13 -1.52 20.56
N ALA A 250 4.51 -2.56 20.00
CA ALA A 250 4.83 -3.95 20.32
C ALA A 250 6.08 -4.48 19.59
N ASN A 251 6.50 -3.88 18.48
CA ASN A 251 7.61 -4.37 17.67
C ASN A 251 8.93 -3.66 17.98
N TYR A 252 9.97 -4.44 18.31
CA TYR A 252 11.32 -3.91 18.56
C TYR A 252 12.08 -3.55 17.27
N TYR A 253 11.87 -4.30 16.20
CA TYR A 253 12.59 -4.15 14.93
C TYR A 253 11.87 -3.20 13.95
N TYR A 254 10.54 -3.27 13.93
CA TYR A 254 9.69 -2.40 13.12
C TYR A 254 9.01 -1.40 14.05
N THR A 255 9.70 -0.31 14.35
CA THR A 255 9.18 0.79 15.17
C THR A 255 9.70 2.12 14.64
N THR A 256 8.94 3.18 14.85
CA THR A 256 9.28 4.53 14.43
C THR A 256 10.48 5.10 15.22
N THR A 257 11.10 6.13 14.69
CA THR A 257 12.15 6.86 15.41
C THR A 257 11.63 7.46 16.72
N ALA A 258 10.40 8.01 16.68
CA ALA A 258 9.71 8.52 17.87
C ALA A 258 9.52 7.42 18.91
N GLY A 259 9.04 6.24 18.51
CA GLY A 259 8.85 5.09 19.39
C GLY A 259 10.16 4.55 20.00
N ARG A 260 11.28 4.64 19.26
CA ARG A 260 12.60 4.27 19.80
C ARG A 260 13.08 5.25 20.87
N ILE A 261 12.93 6.56 20.62
CA ILE A 261 13.40 7.61 21.53
C ILE A 261 12.55 7.66 22.80
N SER A 262 11.24 7.48 22.68
CA SER A 262 10.30 7.59 23.80
C SER A 262 10.22 6.33 24.68
N ARG A 263 10.79 5.22 24.23
CA ARG A 263 10.71 3.94 24.95
C ARG A 263 11.29 4.03 26.34
N GLY A 264 10.48 3.60 27.32
CA GLY A 264 10.83 3.70 28.74
C GLY A 264 10.59 5.08 29.38
N LEU A 265 10.22 6.09 28.58
CA LEU A 265 9.80 7.41 29.07
C LEU A 265 8.31 7.64 28.84
N PHE A 266 7.81 7.24 27.67
CA PHE A 266 6.41 7.36 27.24
C PHE A 266 6.01 6.09 26.49
N ASP A 267 5.45 5.12 27.22
CA ASP A 267 5.03 3.86 26.62
C ASP A 267 3.88 4.08 25.63
N GLY A 268 4.03 3.53 24.44
CA GLY A 268 3.02 3.58 23.38
C GLY A 268 3.07 4.79 22.46
N ALA A 269 3.94 5.77 22.67
CA ALA A 269 4.12 6.87 21.72
C ALA A 269 4.86 6.37 20.47
N VAL A 270 4.25 6.54 19.29
CA VAL A 270 4.80 6.06 18.01
C VAL A 270 4.99 7.18 16.98
N THR A 271 4.45 8.39 17.23
CA THR A 271 4.66 9.57 16.37
C THR A 271 5.42 10.68 17.10
N ALA A 272 6.07 11.56 16.33
CA ALA A 272 6.77 12.71 16.89
C ALA A 272 5.81 13.66 17.62
N GLU A 273 4.60 13.87 17.09
CA GLU A 273 3.55 14.70 17.67
C GLU A 273 3.11 14.17 19.05
N GLU A 274 2.93 12.84 19.18
CA GLU A 274 2.60 12.20 20.46
C GLU A 274 3.72 12.42 21.50
N VAL A 275 4.98 12.21 21.11
CA VAL A 275 6.13 12.44 22.00
C VAL A 275 6.19 13.91 22.45
N ILE A 276 6.05 14.87 21.51
CA ILE A 276 6.04 16.30 21.82
C ILE A 276 4.89 16.65 22.78
N SER A 277 3.69 16.11 22.54
CA SER A 277 2.53 16.34 23.39
C SER A 277 2.74 15.82 24.82
N LEU A 278 3.29 14.63 24.96
CA LEU A 278 3.59 14.00 26.25
C LEU A 278 4.72 14.74 26.99
N CYS A 279 5.76 15.20 26.28
CA CYS A 279 6.79 16.07 26.86
C CYS A 279 6.20 17.37 27.40
N LYS A 280 5.35 18.06 26.63
CA LYS A 280 4.69 19.30 27.07
C LYS A 280 3.80 19.07 28.30
N ALA A 281 3.03 17.98 28.30
CA ALA A 281 2.16 17.63 29.44
C ALA A 281 2.98 17.40 30.72
N ARG A 282 4.14 16.74 30.60
CA ARG A 282 5.04 16.49 31.76
C ARG A 282 5.71 17.77 32.27
N LEU A 283 6.12 18.68 31.38
CA LEU A 283 6.70 19.97 31.77
C LEU A 283 5.70 20.88 32.48
N ASN A 284 4.42 20.79 32.15
CA ASN A 284 3.36 21.60 32.80
C ASN A 284 2.92 21.02 34.16
N GLN A 285 3.44 19.88 34.59
CA GLN A 285 3.19 19.27 35.91
C GLN A 285 4.28 19.60 36.95
N HIS A 286 5.32 20.32 36.55
CA HIS A 286 6.38 20.82 37.39
C HIS A 286 6.39 22.36 37.36
#